data_7973ff27b5742ba5d89ba3ca33a8c92c
#
_entry.id   7973ff27b5742ba5d89ba3ca33a8c92c
#
_cell.length_a   1.000
_cell.length_b   1.000
_cell.length_c   1.000
_cell.angle_alpha   90.00
_cell.angle_beta   90.00
_cell.angle_gamma   90.00
#
_symmetry.space_group_name_H-M   'P 1'
#
loop_
_entity.id
_entity.type
_entity.pdbx_description
1 polymer ?
#
loop_
_entity_poly.entity_id
_entity_poly.type
_entity_poly.pdbx_seq_one_letter_code
_entity_poly.pdbx_strand_id
1 'polypeptide(L)'
;DQTSEYALTGAVFSTDRYAANVATRALENSAGNFYINDKPTGAVVGQQPFGGARASGTNDKAGSAQNLLRWVSPRMIKETFVTPEDYRYPFLD
;
A
#
# COMPACT_ATOMS: atom_id res chain seq x y z
N ASP A 1 -15.18 -12.18 -5.32
CA ASP A 1 -14.42 -10.94 -5.36
C ASP A 1 -15.01 -9.86 -6.25
N GLN A 2 -15.71 -10.22 -7.31
CA GLN A 2 -16.28 -9.27 -8.28
C GLN A 2 -17.70 -8.79 -7.93
N THR A 3 -18.21 -9.17 -6.77
CA THR A 3 -19.62 -8.90 -6.38
C THR A 3 -19.80 -7.52 -5.79
N SER A 4 -18.77 -6.94 -5.14
CA SER A 4 -18.85 -5.67 -4.42
C SER A 4 -17.77 -4.70 -4.87
N GLU A 5 -18.11 -3.42 -4.89
CA GLU A 5 -17.15 -2.34 -5.08
C GLU A 5 -16.32 -2.04 -3.83
N TYR A 6 -16.73 -2.55 -2.66
CA TYR A 6 -16.04 -2.36 -1.39
C TYR A 6 -14.99 -3.44 -1.15
N ALA A 7 -13.89 -3.06 -0.51
CA ALA A 7 -12.77 -3.95 -0.20
C ALA A 7 -12.06 -3.49 1.10
N LEU A 8 -12.79 -3.53 2.21
CA LEU A 8 -12.28 -3.04 3.48
C LEU A 8 -11.39 -4.07 4.16
N THR A 9 -11.98 -5.18 4.61
CA THR A 9 -11.25 -6.26 5.27
C THR A 9 -11.65 -7.61 4.69
N GLY A 10 -10.72 -8.56 4.72
CA GLY A 10 -10.97 -9.93 4.32
C GLY A 10 -10.04 -10.89 5.05
N ALA A 11 -10.43 -12.14 5.14
CA ALA A 11 -9.61 -13.17 5.76
C ALA A 11 -9.69 -14.49 5.01
N VAL A 12 -8.60 -15.24 5.05
CA VAL A 12 -8.51 -16.62 4.58
C VAL A 12 -8.00 -17.47 5.72
N PHE A 13 -8.66 -18.59 5.95
CA PHE A 13 -8.27 -19.57 6.94
C PHE A 13 -7.82 -20.86 6.22
N SER A 14 -6.57 -21.22 6.39
CA SER A 14 -6.00 -22.42 5.80
C SER A 14 -4.76 -22.88 6.57
N THR A 15 -4.62 -24.17 6.77
CA THR A 15 -3.40 -24.78 7.28
C THR A 15 -2.41 -25.09 6.15
N ASP A 16 -2.87 -25.06 4.90
CA ASP A 16 -2.03 -25.24 3.72
C ASP A 16 -1.44 -23.91 3.26
N ARG A 17 -0.12 -23.79 3.36
CA ARG A 17 0.59 -22.59 2.94
C ARG A 17 0.44 -22.29 1.45
N TYR A 18 0.38 -23.32 0.62
CA TYR A 18 0.19 -23.13 -0.82
C TYR A 18 -1.18 -22.53 -1.12
N ALA A 19 -2.23 -23.07 -0.50
CA ALA A 19 -3.59 -22.53 -0.64
C ALA A 19 -3.68 -21.07 -0.15
N ALA A 20 -3.04 -20.74 0.97
CA ALA A 20 -2.98 -19.36 1.47
C ALA A 20 -2.29 -18.42 0.48
N ASN A 21 -1.19 -18.85 -0.15
CA ASN A 21 -0.47 -18.05 -1.15
C ASN A 21 -1.30 -17.85 -2.42
N VAL A 22 -2.00 -18.89 -2.89
CA VAL A 22 -2.91 -18.78 -4.04
C VAL A 22 -4.02 -17.78 -3.75
N ALA A 23 -4.64 -17.87 -2.58
CA ALA A 23 -5.69 -16.94 -2.16
C ALA A 23 -5.17 -15.50 -2.06
N THR A 24 -3.98 -15.30 -1.50
CA THR A 24 -3.36 -13.97 -1.37
C THR A 24 -3.18 -13.30 -2.73
N ARG A 25 -2.74 -14.04 -3.74
CA ARG A 25 -2.57 -13.53 -5.10
C ARG A 25 -3.91 -13.29 -5.80
N ALA A 26 -4.82 -14.24 -5.71
CA ALA A 26 -6.12 -14.15 -6.36
C ALA A 26 -6.99 -13.02 -5.81
N LEU A 27 -6.80 -12.67 -4.54
CA LEU A 27 -7.59 -11.69 -3.81
C LEU A 27 -6.82 -10.41 -3.48
N GLU A 28 -5.76 -10.10 -4.20
CA GLU A 28 -4.90 -8.93 -3.93
C GLU A 28 -5.64 -7.59 -3.89
N ASN A 29 -6.75 -7.48 -4.61
CA ASN A 29 -7.55 -6.27 -4.68
C ASN A 29 -8.87 -6.36 -3.88
N SER A 30 -9.05 -7.41 -3.08
CA SER A 30 -10.33 -7.66 -2.38
C SER A 30 -10.40 -7.04 -0.99
N ALA A 31 -9.28 -6.61 -0.43
CA ALA A 31 -9.25 -6.04 0.92
C ALA A 31 -8.06 -5.10 1.09
N GLY A 32 -8.29 -3.96 1.73
CA GLY A 32 -7.21 -3.09 2.17
C GLY A 32 -6.43 -3.72 3.32
N ASN A 33 -7.11 -4.41 4.23
CA ASN A 33 -6.51 -5.25 5.25
C ASN A 33 -6.88 -6.71 5.01
N PHE A 34 -5.90 -7.50 4.63
CA PHE A 34 -6.04 -8.92 4.33
C PHE A 34 -5.38 -9.76 5.41
N TYR A 35 -6.15 -10.67 6.00
CA TYR A 35 -5.72 -11.48 7.14
C TYR A 35 -5.60 -12.95 6.74
N ILE A 36 -4.54 -13.61 7.21
CA ILE A 36 -4.35 -15.05 7.06
C ILE A 36 -4.41 -15.66 8.45
N ASN A 37 -5.39 -16.55 8.67
CA ASN A 37 -5.65 -17.23 9.94
C ASN A 37 -5.87 -16.26 11.12
N ASP A 38 -6.45 -15.10 10.83
CA ASP A 38 -6.78 -14.10 11.84
C ASP A 38 -8.15 -13.46 11.54
N LYS A 39 -8.69 -12.72 12.49
CA LYS A 39 -10.02 -12.12 12.41
C LYS A 39 -10.04 -10.97 11.37
N PRO A 40 -10.99 -10.95 10.45
CA PRO A 40 -11.15 -9.88 9.47
C PRO A 40 -11.84 -8.65 10.10
N THR A 41 -11.28 -8.12 11.16
CA THR A 41 -11.80 -6.98 11.90
C THR A 41 -11.02 -5.71 11.59
N GLY A 42 -11.39 -4.61 12.25
CA GLY A 42 -10.56 -3.41 12.29
C GLY A 42 -9.18 -3.69 12.88
N ALA A 43 -8.23 -2.83 12.56
CA ALA A 43 -6.85 -3.00 13.02
C ALA A 43 -6.73 -2.83 14.55
N VAL A 44 -5.80 -3.57 15.12
CA VAL A 44 -5.37 -3.37 16.50
C VAL A 44 -4.22 -2.36 16.49
N VAL A 45 -4.39 -1.27 17.23
CA VAL A 45 -3.39 -0.20 17.31
C VAL A 45 -2.03 -0.78 17.75
N GLY A 46 -0.99 -0.47 17.01
CA GLY A 46 0.36 -0.96 17.26
C GLY A 46 0.69 -2.33 16.65
N GLN A 47 -0.29 -3.02 16.07
CA GLN A 47 -0.06 -4.30 15.40
C GLN A 47 -0.06 -4.16 13.87
N GLN A 48 -1.11 -3.57 13.31
CA GLN A 48 -1.20 -3.33 11.87
C GLN A 48 -1.90 -1.99 11.59
N PRO A 49 -1.51 -1.29 10.52
CA PRO A 49 -2.25 -0.12 10.07
C PRO A 49 -3.55 -0.52 9.39
N PHE A 50 -4.48 0.43 9.28
CA PHE A 50 -5.81 0.18 8.76
C PHE A 50 -6.16 1.07 7.58
N GLY A 51 -6.74 0.47 6.56
CA GLY A 51 -7.25 1.19 5.40
C GLY A 51 -7.97 0.26 4.44
N GLY A 52 -8.98 0.79 3.75
CA GLY A 52 -9.77 0.08 2.76
C GLY A 52 -9.30 0.35 1.34
N ALA A 53 -9.35 -0.67 0.49
CA ALA A 53 -9.15 -0.57 -0.95
C ALA A 53 -10.47 -0.32 -1.67
N ARG A 54 -10.42 -0.10 -2.98
CA ARG A 54 -11.57 0.20 -3.84
C ARG A 54 -12.42 1.34 -3.24
N ALA A 55 -13.73 1.21 -3.21
CA ALA A 55 -14.65 2.20 -2.64
C ALA A 55 -14.66 2.25 -1.10
N SER A 56 -13.87 1.42 -0.43
CA SER A 56 -13.81 1.40 1.04
C SER A 56 -12.90 2.46 1.67
N GLY A 57 -12.37 3.39 0.87
CA GLY A 57 -11.59 4.50 1.37
C GLY A 57 -10.34 4.76 0.54
N THR A 58 -9.45 5.59 1.07
CA THR A 58 -8.21 6.01 0.39
C THR A 58 -7.04 5.04 0.61
N ASN A 59 -7.19 4.09 1.49
CA ASN A 59 -6.16 3.11 1.88
C ASN A 59 -4.88 3.77 2.42
N ASP A 60 -5.01 4.87 3.13
CA ASP A 60 -3.88 5.64 3.64
C ASP A 60 -3.15 4.97 4.82
N LYS A 61 -3.61 3.81 5.26
CA LYS A 61 -2.99 3.03 6.33
C LYS A 61 -2.83 3.81 7.64
N ALA A 62 -3.97 4.21 8.20
CA ALA A 62 -4.03 4.85 9.53
C ALA A 62 -3.30 3.99 10.57
N GLY A 63 -2.45 4.62 11.37
CA GLY A 63 -1.57 3.94 12.31
C GLY A 63 -0.19 3.60 11.74
N SER A 64 0.15 4.07 10.55
CA SER A 64 1.48 3.92 9.96
C SER A 64 2.06 5.26 9.51
N ALA A 65 3.37 5.28 9.27
CA ALA A 65 4.05 6.44 8.69
C ALA A 65 3.52 6.80 7.28
N GLN A 66 2.98 5.83 6.55
CA GLN A 66 2.38 6.07 5.23
C GLN A 66 1.20 7.03 5.28
N ASN A 67 0.43 7.02 6.36
CA ASN A 67 -0.67 7.96 6.56
C ASN A 67 -0.20 9.41 6.58
N LEU A 68 1.01 9.67 7.09
CA LEU A 68 1.56 11.02 7.19
C LEU A 68 1.83 11.65 5.84
N LEU A 69 2.02 10.86 4.78
CA LEU A 69 2.22 11.38 3.41
C LEU A 69 1.01 12.17 2.91
N ARG A 70 -0.17 11.89 3.44
CA ARG A 70 -1.40 12.64 3.12
C ARG A 70 -1.33 14.11 3.61
N TRP A 71 -0.53 14.37 4.64
CA TRP A 71 -0.47 15.65 5.36
C TRP A 71 0.75 16.49 5.00
N VAL A 72 1.62 16.00 4.13
CA VAL A 72 2.86 16.67 3.73
C VAL A 72 2.89 16.86 2.22
N SER A 73 3.60 17.91 1.79
CA SER A 73 3.87 18.16 0.38
C SER A 73 5.37 18.07 0.14
N PRO A 74 5.85 17.00 -0.50
CA PRO A 74 7.27 16.84 -0.78
C PRO A 74 7.77 17.94 -1.70
N ARG A 75 8.97 18.46 -1.41
CA ARG A 75 9.65 19.43 -2.24
C ARG A 75 11.08 18.97 -2.49
N MET A 76 11.49 18.97 -3.75
CA MET A 76 12.86 18.70 -4.13
C MET A 76 13.56 20.01 -4.47
N ILE A 77 14.78 20.18 -3.96
CA ILE A 77 15.68 21.28 -4.32
C ILE A 77 16.93 20.66 -4.90
N LYS A 78 17.27 21.08 -6.13
CA LYS A 78 18.51 20.74 -6.78
C LYS A 78 19.28 22.04 -7.01
N GLU A 79 20.50 22.13 -6.46
CA GLU A 79 21.38 23.25 -6.65
C GLU A 79 22.65 22.76 -7.34
N THR A 80 23.10 23.53 -8.34
CA THR A 80 24.32 23.23 -9.06
C THR A 80 25.28 24.42 -8.88
N PHE A 81 26.42 24.20 -8.26
CA PHE A 81 27.40 25.25 -7.98
C PHE A 81 28.19 25.66 -9.21
N VAL A 82 28.38 24.74 -10.14
CA VAL A 82 28.98 25.04 -11.45
C VAL A 82 27.91 24.80 -12.51
N THR A 83 27.44 25.89 -13.12
CA THR A 83 26.40 25.81 -14.14
C THR A 83 26.90 25.01 -15.33
N PRO A 84 26.16 23.98 -15.77
CA PRO A 84 26.56 23.21 -16.95
C PRO A 84 26.48 24.08 -18.21
N GLU A 85 27.51 23.99 -19.05
CA GLU A 85 27.60 24.70 -20.33
C GLU A 85 27.22 23.80 -21.51
N ASP A 86 27.20 22.48 -21.29
CA ASP A 86 26.82 21.51 -22.32
C ASP A 86 25.39 21.03 -22.07
N TYR A 87 24.57 21.01 -23.12
CA TYR A 87 23.17 20.56 -23.02
C TYR A 87 23.04 19.04 -22.87
N ARG A 88 24.10 18.29 -23.17
CA ARG A 88 24.09 16.83 -23.06
C ARG A 88 24.25 16.38 -21.62
N TYR A 89 23.67 15.27 -21.33
CA TYR A 89 23.90 14.59 -20.05
C TYR A 89 25.24 13.82 -20.10
N PRO A 90 25.97 13.69 -18.97
CA PRO A 90 27.28 13.02 -18.93
C PRO A 90 27.27 11.59 -19.48
N PHE A 91 26.13 10.88 -19.41
CA PHE A 91 26.02 9.52 -19.92
C PHE A 91 25.85 9.43 -21.45
N LEU A 92 25.77 10.57 -22.12
CA LEU A 92 25.69 10.64 -23.59
C LEU A 92 27.04 10.86 -24.30
N ASP A 93 28.10 10.92 -23.50
CA ASP A 93 29.49 11.06 -24.03
C ASP A 93 30.03 9.71 -24.48
#